data_4620684c2e636704d90744112808ab98
#
_entry.id   4620684c2e636704d90744112808ab98
#
_cell.length_a   1.000
_cell.length_b   1.000
_cell.length_c   1.000
_cell.angle_alpha   90.00
_cell.angle_beta   90.00
_cell.angle_gamma   90.00
#
_symmetry.space_group_name_H-M   'P 1'
#
loop_
_entity.id
_entity.type
_entity.pdbx_description
1 polymer ?
#
loop_
_entity_poly.entity_id
_entity_poly.type
_entity_poly.pdbx_seq_one_letter_code
_entity_poly.pdbx_strand_id
1 'polypeptide(L)'
;KLKQAYFVDIVPEVAEKCSAELQEKLGFAVESVAMDDRKSAVRKSDIVFTVTTGSQELVYFDWLKPGTFVARLGSYQEVHLDVITRADKVILDRWKYVSPRIPEVIQLIEE
;
A
#
# COMPACT_ATOMS: atom_id res chain seq x y z
N LYS A 1 -9.44 -3.97 -16.74
CA LYS A 1 -9.29 -5.35 -16.26
C LYS A 1 -7.92 -5.56 -15.62
N LEU A 2 -7.87 -6.19 -14.45
CA LEU A 2 -6.61 -6.53 -13.78
C LEU A 2 -5.85 -7.59 -14.56
N LYS A 3 -4.54 -7.42 -14.69
CA LYS A 3 -3.67 -8.34 -15.46
C LYS A 3 -2.63 -9.02 -14.58
N GLN A 4 -2.23 -8.37 -13.49
CA GLN A 4 -1.19 -8.81 -12.60
C GLN A 4 -1.47 -8.31 -11.18
N ALA A 5 -1.20 -9.12 -10.17
CA ALA A 5 -1.18 -8.71 -8.77
C ALA A 5 0.11 -9.17 -8.09
N TYR A 6 0.59 -8.36 -7.15
CA TYR A 6 1.73 -8.68 -6.31
C TYR A 6 1.29 -8.71 -4.86
N PHE A 7 1.68 -9.74 -4.13
CA PHE A 7 1.46 -9.85 -2.70
C PHE A 7 2.79 -9.78 -1.94
N VAL A 8 2.82 -8.95 -0.94
CA VAL A 8 3.99 -8.76 -0.09
C VAL A 8 3.56 -8.93 1.36
N ASP A 9 4.26 -9.78 2.10
CA ASP A 9 4.06 -9.99 3.53
C ASP A 9 5.43 -10.18 4.19
N ILE A 10 5.56 -9.79 5.45
CA ILE A 10 6.79 -10.04 6.22
C ILE A 10 7.02 -11.54 6.44
N VAL A 11 5.97 -12.35 6.34
CA VAL A 11 6.03 -13.81 6.40
C VAL A 11 5.91 -14.34 4.96
N PRO A 12 7.00 -14.79 4.32
CA PRO A 12 6.99 -15.19 2.92
C PRO A 12 5.97 -16.29 2.59
N GLU A 13 5.79 -17.24 3.49
CA GLU A 13 4.84 -18.36 3.31
C GLU A 13 3.39 -17.87 3.22
N VAL A 14 3.04 -16.81 3.93
CA VAL A 14 1.71 -16.19 3.88
C VAL A 14 1.47 -15.57 2.51
N ALA A 15 2.43 -14.82 1.99
CA ALA A 15 2.34 -14.22 0.66
C ALA A 15 2.26 -15.29 -0.44
N GLU A 16 3.06 -16.34 -0.35
CA GLU A 16 3.07 -17.45 -1.31
C GLU A 16 1.73 -18.18 -1.33
N LYS A 17 1.20 -18.54 -0.16
CA LYS A 17 -0.09 -19.21 -0.04
C LYS A 17 -1.22 -18.36 -0.59
N CYS A 18 -1.28 -17.10 -0.22
CA CYS A 18 -2.29 -16.17 -0.70
C CYS A 18 -2.22 -16.00 -2.22
N SER A 19 -1.03 -15.87 -2.76
CA SER A 19 -0.81 -15.72 -4.21
C SER A 19 -1.29 -16.93 -4.98
N ALA A 20 -0.97 -18.13 -4.51
CA ALA A 20 -1.39 -19.38 -5.14
C ALA A 20 -2.92 -19.54 -5.16
N GLU A 21 -3.57 -19.29 -4.01
CA GLU A 21 -5.03 -19.37 -3.89
C GLU A 21 -5.75 -18.36 -4.79
N LEU A 22 -5.25 -17.14 -4.84
CA LEU A 22 -5.87 -16.08 -5.64
C LEU A 22 -5.63 -16.25 -7.14
N GLN A 23 -4.46 -16.73 -7.54
CA GLN A 23 -4.20 -17.02 -8.95
C GLN A 23 -5.17 -18.08 -9.48
N GLU A 24 -5.42 -19.12 -8.69
CA GLU A 24 -6.41 -20.15 -9.04
C GLU A 24 -7.82 -19.59 -9.16
N LYS A 25 -8.24 -18.74 -8.21
CA LYS A 25 -9.59 -18.19 -8.19
C LYS A 25 -9.85 -17.09 -9.21
N LEU A 26 -8.86 -16.25 -9.49
CA LEU A 26 -9.06 -15.04 -10.28
C LEU A 26 -8.67 -15.20 -11.74
N GLY A 27 -7.88 -16.21 -12.07
CA GLY A 27 -7.50 -16.51 -13.45
C GLY A 27 -6.56 -15.51 -14.12
N PHE A 28 -5.86 -14.68 -13.34
CA PHE A 28 -4.78 -13.82 -13.81
C PHE A 28 -3.51 -14.03 -12.97
N ALA A 29 -2.38 -13.52 -13.43
CA ALA A 29 -1.10 -13.72 -12.76
C ALA A 29 -1.07 -13.05 -11.38
N VAL A 30 -0.75 -13.83 -10.35
CA VAL A 30 -0.56 -13.37 -8.98
C VAL A 30 0.79 -13.87 -8.49
N GLU A 31 1.64 -12.97 -8.04
CA GLU A 31 3.02 -13.25 -7.66
C GLU A 31 3.28 -12.80 -6.23
N SER A 32 3.94 -13.66 -5.44
CA SER A 32 4.47 -13.27 -4.14
C SER A 32 5.81 -12.57 -4.32
N VAL A 33 6.02 -11.48 -3.58
CA VAL A 33 7.25 -10.69 -3.63
C VAL A 33 7.80 -10.55 -2.20
N ALA A 34 9.10 -10.77 -2.05
CA ALA A 34 9.76 -10.58 -0.76
C ALA A 34 9.65 -9.12 -0.29
N MET A 35 9.58 -8.91 1.02
CA MET A 35 9.46 -7.57 1.61
C MET A 35 10.57 -6.63 1.12
N ASP A 36 11.80 -7.11 1.01
CA ASP A 36 12.93 -6.30 0.56
C ASP A 36 12.86 -5.91 -0.93
N ASP A 37 12.08 -6.65 -1.71
CA ASP A 37 11.89 -6.40 -3.15
C ASP A 37 10.60 -5.64 -3.46
N ARG A 38 9.85 -5.21 -2.45
CA ARG A 38 8.54 -4.54 -2.63
C ARG A 38 8.61 -3.27 -3.47
N LYS A 39 9.73 -2.56 -3.44
CA LYS A 39 9.94 -1.35 -4.25
C LYS A 39 9.72 -1.62 -5.74
N SER A 40 10.24 -2.73 -6.24
CA SER A 40 10.06 -3.13 -7.64
C SER A 40 8.59 -3.39 -7.98
N ALA A 41 7.86 -4.07 -7.09
CA ALA A 41 6.43 -4.33 -7.26
C ALA A 41 5.62 -3.02 -7.24
N VAL A 42 5.90 -2.13 -6.29
CA VAL A 42 5.24 -0.82 -6.19
C VAL A 42 5.44 0.01 -7.47
N ARG A 43 6.67 0.05 -7.98
CA ARG A 43 6.99 0.80 -9.22
C ARG A 43 6.21 0.36 -10.45
N LYS A 44 5.84 -0.90 -10.51
CA LYS A 44 5.09 -1.48 -11.64
C LYS A 44 3.58 -1.36 -11.47
N SER A 45 3.10 -1.02 -10.28
CA SER A 45 1.69 -1.07 -9.93
C SER A 45 0.96 0.21 -10.28
N ASP A 46 -0.28 0.05 -10.73
CA ASP A 46 -1.23 1.15 -10.94
C ASP A 46 -2.05 1.42 -9.68
N ILE A 47 -2.22 0.39 -8.84
CA ILE A 47 -2.95 0.43 -7.58
C ILE A 47 -2.09 -0.22 -6.50
N VAL A 48 -1.95 0.45 -5.38
CA VAL A 48 -1.20 -0.06 -4.21
C VAL A 48 -2.12 -0.04 -3.00
N PHE A 49 -2.29 -1.19 -2.34
CA PHE A 49 -2.99 -1.31 -1.08
C PHE A 49 -2.00 -1.60 0.05
N THR A 50 -2.09 -0.85 1.15
CA THR A 50 -1.42 -1.20 2.39
C THR A 50 -2.46 -1.55 3.45
N VAL A 51 -2.37 -2.76 3.99
CA VAL A 51 -3.33 -3.30 4.95
C VAL A 51 -2.62 -4.19 5.96
N THR A 52 -1.78 -3.60 6.79
CA THR A 52 -0.97 -4.31 7.76
C THR A 52 -1.36 -3.97 9.20
N THR A 53 -0.89 -4.76 10.13
CA THR A 53 -0.97 -4.49 11.57
C THR A 53 0.32 -3.89 12.14
N GLY A 54 1.35 -3.75 11.29
CA GLY A 54 2.65 -3.20 11.66
C GLY A 54 2.66 -1.67 11.69
N SER A 55 3.73 -1.12 12.21
CA SER A 55 3.97 0.34 12.30
C SER A 55 5.10 0.83 11.38
N GLN A 56 5.48 0.01 10.41
CA GLN A 56 6.57 0.32 9.49
C GLN A 56 6.04 1.03 8.25
N GLU A 57 6.77 2.05 7.81
CA GLU A 57 6.54 2.67 6.52
C GLU A 57 6.90 1.70 5.39
N LEU A 58 5.95 1.46 4.50
CA LEU A 58 6.06 0.45 3.46
C LEU A 58 6.22 1.03 2.06
N VAL A 59 5.70 2.24 1.83
CA VAL A 59 5.64 2.87 0.52
C VAL A 59 6.15 4.30 0.61
N TYR A 60 6.98 4.68 -0.36
CA TYR A 60 7.53 6.03 -0.52
C TYR A 60 7.10 6.62 -1.85
N PHE A 61 6.92 7.93 -1.91
CA PHE A 61 6.44 8.63 -3.11
C PHE A 61 7.30 8.36 -4.36
N ASP A 62 8.62 8.35 -4.20
CA ASP A 62 9.55 8.15 -5.33
C ASP A 62 9.46 6.75 -5.96
N TRP A 63 8.80 5.81 -5.30
CA TRP A 63 8.54 4.49 -5.86
C TRP A 63 7.31 4.47 -6.78
N LEU A 64 6.43 5.44 -6.64
CA LEU A 64 5.17 5.49 -7.37
C LEU A 64 5.36 6.08 -8.76
N LYS A 65 4.78 5.46 -9.77
CA LYS A 65 4.69 6.05 -11.09
C LYS A 65 3.53 7.04 -11.17
N PRO A 66 3.54 7.99 -12.12
CA PRO A 66 2.41 8.91 -12.31
C PRO A 66 1.08 8.17 -12.50
N GLY A 67 0.04 8.66 -11.87
CA GLY A 67 -1.31 8.09 -11.96
C GLY A 67 -1.58 6.91 -11.02
N THR A 68 -0.64 6.54 -10.15
CA THR A 68 -0.85 5.46 -9.18
C THR A 68 -1.88 5.87 -8.12
N PHE A 69 -2.81 4.96 -7.85
CA PHE A 69 -3.74 5.07 -6.74
C PHE A 69 -3.19 4.31 -5.53
N VAL A 70 -3.12 4.97 -4.38
CA VAL A 70 -2.67 4.36 -3.13
C VAL A 70 -3.80 4.33 -2.12
N ALA A 71 -4.16 3.15 -1.63
CA ALA A 71 -5.15 2.96 -0.58
C ALA A 71 -4.47 2.45 0.70
N ARG A 72 -4.38 3.32 1.70
CA ARG A 72 -3.85 3.00 3.01
C ARG A 72 -5.00 2.56 3.93
N LEU A 73 -5.05 1.29 4.27
CA LEU A 73 -6.15 0.68 5.02
C LEU A 73 -5.77 0.25 6.44
N GLY A 74 -4.49 0.18 6.75
CA GLY A 74 -4.00 -0.17 8.09
C GLY A 74 -4.19 0.96 9.10
N SER A 75 -4.01 0.65 10.38
CA SER A 75 -4.24 1.57 11.49
C SER A 75 -3.06 2.48 11.83
N TYR A 76 -1.88 2.17 11.30
CA TYR A 76 -0.64 2.91 11.57
C TYR A 76 -0.08 3.56 10.32
N GLN A 77 1.05 4.24 10.47
CA GLN A 77 1.73 4.91 9.37
C GLN A 77 2.38 3.89 8.43
N GLU A 78 1.62 3.44 7.45
CA GLU A 78 2.08 2.47 6.45
C GLU A 78 2.73 3.13 5.23
N VAL A 79 2.44 4.39 4.98
CA VAL A 79 3.03 5.16 3.88
C VAL A 79 3.85 6.30 4.45
N HIS A 80 4.95 6.62 3.78
CA HIS A 80 5.77 7.78 4.16
C HIS A 80 4.98 9.07 3.94
N LEU A 81 5.26 10.08 4.75
CA LEU A 81 4.56 11.37 4.70
C LEU A 81 4.57 12.01 3.30
N ASP A 82 5.65 11.81 2.54
CA ASP A 82 5.78 12.34 1.20
C ASP A 82 4.71 11.85 0.23
N VAL A 83 4.16 10.65 0.44
CA VAL A 83 3.06 10.11 -0.37
C VAL A 83 1.82 11.00 -0.26
N ILE A 84 1.54 11.51 0.93
CA ILE A 84 0.38 12.38 1.18
C ILE A 84 0.68 13.81 0.76
N THR A 85 1.83 14.35 1.13
CA THR A 85 2.19 15.76 0.86
C THR A 85 2.38 16.06 -0.62
N ARG A 86 2.79 15.07 -1.41
CA ARG A 86 3.05 15.21 -2.86
C ARG A 86 1.95 14.64 -3.74
N ALA A 87 0.92 14.03 -3.16
CA ALA A 87 -0.23 13.54 -3.92
C ALA A 87 -1.05 14.69 -4.51
N ASP A 88 -1.57 14.51 -5.71
CA ASP A 88 -2.49 15.50 -6.33
C ASP A 88 -3.82 15.59 -5.59
N LYS A 89 -4.28 14.47 -5.04
CA LYS A 89 -5.52 14.39 -4.27
C LYS A 89 -5.37 13.42 -3.11
N VAL A 90 -5.90 13.82 -1.95
CA VAL A 90 -6.00 12.97 -0.77
C VAL A 90 -7.47 12.86 -0.39
N ILE A 91 -7.97 11.63 -0.29
CA ILE A 91 -9.36 11.34 0.03
C ILE A 91 -9.40 10.62 1.37
N LEU A 92 -10.23 11.13 2.26
CA LEU A 92 -10.44 10.56 3.59
C LEU A 92 -11.91 10.15 3.71
N ASP A 93 -12.15 8.96 4.25
CA ASP A 93 -13.50 8.44 4.39
C ASP A 93 -14.30 9.18 5.48
N ARG A 94 -13.67 9.46 6.63
CA ARG A 94 -14.35 10.07 7.75
C ARG A 94 -13.40 10.81 8.69
N TRP A 95 -13.49 12.14 8.71
CA TRP A 95 -12.62 13.01 9.50
C TRP A 95 -12.56 12.64 10.99
N LYS A 96 -13.69 12.32 11.59
CA LYS A 96 -13.76 11.95 13.01
C LYS A 96 -12.84 10.78 13.40
N TYR A 97 -12.54 9.89 12.47
CA TYR A 97 -11.69 8.73 12.71
C TYR A 97 -10.25 8.91 12.23
N VAL A 98 -9.99 9.95 11.47
CA VAL A 98 -8.66 10.25 10.93
C VAL A 98 -7.72 10.71 12.04
N SER A 99 -8.20 11.59 12.89
CA SER A 99 -7.40 12.29 13.88
C SER A 99 -6.55 11.39 14.81
N PRO A 100 -7.04 10.28 15.37
CA PRO A 100 -6.20 9.43 16.21
C PRO A 100 -5.42 8.34 15.47
N ARG A 101 -5.69 8.11 14.18
CA ARG A 101 -5.21 6.92 13.45
C ARG A 101 -4.35 7.20 12.24
N ILE A 102 -4.24 8.46 11.84
CA ILE A 102 -3.41 8.83 10.69
C ILE A 102 -2.47 9.97 11.10
N PRO A 103 -1.36 9.63 11.78
CA PRO A 103 -0.39 10.64 12.26
C PRO A 103 0.10 11.56 11.15
N GLU A 104 0.23 11.03 9.94
CA GLU A 104 0.70 11.76 8.77
C GLU A 104 -0.20 12.94 8.41
N VAL A 105 -1.52 12.75 8.52
CA VAL A 105 -2.49 13.82 8.22
C VAL A 105 -2.53 14.84 9.35
N ILE A 106 -2.39 14.41 10.59
CA ILE A 106 -2.33 15.33 11.75
C ILE A 106 -1.11 16.22 11.63
N GLN A 107 0.05 15.67 11.31
CA GLN A 107 1.28 16.43 11.11
C GLN A 107 1.08 17.56 10.10
N LEU A 108 0.37 17.29 9.00
CA LEU A 108 0.10 18.30 7.96
C LEU A 108 -0.82 19.43 8.42
N ILE A 109 -1.70 19.16 9.38
CA ILE A 109 -2.64 20.15 9.89
C ILE A 109 -2.01 21.03 10.96
N GLU A 110 -1.10 20.46 11.74
CA GLU A 110 -0.38 21.15 12.80
C GLU A 110 0.76 22.04 12.27
N GLU A 111 1.21 21.82 11.06
CA GLU A 111 2.14 22.69 10.35
C GLU A 111 1.42 23.90 9.72
#